data_075ea4cb7af880255dfdd1da651609e2
#
_entry.id   075ea4cb7af880255dfdd1da651609e2
#
_cell.length_a   1.000
_cell.length_b   1.000
_cell.length_c   1.000
_cell.angle_alpha   90.00
_cell.angle_beta   90.00
_cell.angle_gamma   90.00
#
_symmetry.space_group_name_H-M   'P 1'
#
loop_
_entity.id
_entity.type
_entity.pdbx_description
1 polymer ?
#
loop_
_entity_poly.entity_id
_entity_poly.type
_entity_poly.pdbx_seq_one_letter_code
_entity_poly.pdbx_strand_id
1 'polypeptide(L)' 'MQELIDKLKQQAGLSEEQAKNAVNVVAEYVKEKFPMISGAVNQIFPKQ' A
#
# COMPACT_ATOMS: atom_id res chain seq x y z
N MET A 1 2.96 -2.04 -8.21
CA MET A 1 3.01 -2.04 -6.74
C MET A 1 4.34 -2.50 -6.17
N GLN A 2 4.99 -3.43 -6.84
CA GLN A 2 6.30 -3.91 -6.37
C GLN A 2 7.33 -2.79 -6.26
N GLU A 3 7.26 -1.82 -7.15
CA GLU A 3 8.18 -0.68 -7.12
C GLU A 3 8.06 0.12 -5.81
N LEU A 4 6.85 0.33 -5.34
CA LEU A 4 6.62 1.02 -4.07
C LEU A 4 7.12 0.18 -2.90
N ILE A 5 6.87 -1.12 -2.95
CA ILE A 5 7.35 -2.04 -1.92
C ILE A 5 8.87 -2.02 -1.85
N ASP A 6 9.53 -2.03 -3.02
CA ASP A 6 10.98 -1.98 -3.07
C ASP A 6 11.52 -0.68 -2.49
N LYS A 7 10.87 0.43 -2.77
CA LYS A 7 11.26 1.72 -2.21
C LYS A 7 11.14 1.74 -0.70
N LEU A 8 10.05 1.19 -0.18
CA LEU A 8 9.87 1.11 1.28
C LEU A 8 10.95 0.25 1.93
N LYS A 9 11.30 -0.86 1.29
CA LYS A 9 12.37 -1.71 1.80
C LYS A 9 13.69 -0.96 1.88
N GLN A 10 14.02 -0.21 0.83
CA GLN A 10 15.31 0.49 0.76
C GLN A 10 15.35 1.72 1.64
N GLN A 11 14.33 2.54 1.60
CA GLN A 11 14.35 3.84 2.26
C GLN A 11 13.93 3.77 3.71
N ALA A 12 13.01 2.88 4.05
CA ALA A 12 12.53 2.74 5.42
C ALA A 12 13.15 1.54 6.14
N GLY A 13 13.99 0.78 5.45
CA GLY A 13 14.65 -0.37 6.07
C GLY A 13 13.70 -1.49 6.46
N LEU A 14 12.59 -1.64 5.71
CA LEU A 14 11.59 -2.64 6.02
C LEU A 14 11.88 -3.94 5.28
N SER A 15 11.44 -5.05 5.87
CA SER A 15 11.42 -6.33 5.16
C SER A 15 10.30 -6.30 4.12
N GLU A 16 10.31 -7.26 3.19
CA GLU A 16 9.26 -7.32 2.18
C GLU A 16 7.88 -7.48 2.81
N GLU A 17 7.76 -8.33 3.82
CA GLU A 17 6.50 -8.51 4.52
C GLU A 17 6.04 -7.23 5.21
N GLN A 18 6.97 -6.53 5.87
CA GLN A 18 6.64 -5.28 6.52
C GLN A 18 6.22 -4.22 5.51
N ALA A 19 6.91 -4.16 4.37
CA ALA A 19 6.56 -3.21 3.31
C ALA A 19 5.17 -3.49 2.74
N LYS A 20 4.84 -4.77 2.53
CA LYS A 20 3.51 -5.15 2.05
C LYS A 20 2.44 -4.76 3.06
N ASN A 21 2.69 -5.00 4.33
CA ASN A 21 1.74 -4.62 5.38
C ASN A 21 1.56 -3.12 5.44
N ALA A 22 2.63 -2.36 5.28
CA ALA A 22 2.56 -0.90 5.29
C ALA A 22 1.70 -0.40 4.12
N VAL A 23 1.89 -0.96 2.93
CA VAL A 23 1.10 -0.60 1.76
C VAL A 23 -0.38 -0.91 1.99
N ASN A 24 -0.67 -2.07 2.57
CA ASN A 24 -2.05 -2.46 2.85
C ASN A 24 -2.71 -1.52 3.86
N VAL A 25 -1.99 -1.13 4.89
CA VAL A 25 -2.51 -0.19 5.90
C VAL A 25 -2.83 1.16 5.26
N VAL A 26 -1.93 1.65 4.41
CA VAL A 26 -2.16 2.92 3.72
C VAL A 26 -3.39 2.82 2.81
N ALA A 27 -3.50 1.73 2.06
CA ALA A 27 -4.64 1.54 1.16
C ALA A 27 -5.96 1.50 1.94
N GLU A 28 -5.99 0.82 3.06
CA GLU A 28 -7.20 0.75 3.89
C GLU A 28 -7.54 2.11 4.47
N TYR A 29 -6.54 2.86 4.91
CA TYR A 29 -6.76 4.21 5.43
C TYR A 29 -7.40 5.11 4.38
N VAL A 30 -6.86 5.07 3.15
CA VAL A 30 -7.40 5.89 2.07
C VAL A 30 -8.83 5.50 1.74
N LYS A 31 -9.12 4.20 1.69
CA LYS A 31 -10.48 3.72 1.42
C LYS A 31 -11.45 4.16 2.51
N GLU A 32 -11.01 4.16 3.74
CA GLU A 32 -11.84 4.56 4.88
C GLU A 32 -12.15 6.05 4.83
N LYS A 33 -11.16 6.87 4.49
CA LYS A 33 -11.32 8.32 4.44
C LYS A 33 -12.02 8.79 3.17
N PHE A 34 -11.83 8.07 2.08
CA PHE A 34 -12.37 8.44 0.77
C PHE A 34 -13.06 7.25 0.14
N PRO A 35 -14.18 6.81 0.70
CA PRO A 35 -14.85 5.58 0.21
C PRO A 35 -15.28 5.67 -1.26
N MET A 36 -15.49 6.88 -1.76
CA MET A 36 -15.91 7.03 -3.16
C MET A 36 -14.82 6.65 -4.15
N ILE A 37 -13.57 6.65 -3.72
CA ILE A 37 -12.45 6.29 -4.60
C ILE A 37 -11.90 4.90 -4.31
N SER A 38 -12.65 4.08 -3.57
CA SER A 38 -12.16 2.76 -3.19
C SER A 38 -11.82 1.89 -4.40
N GLY A 39 -12.57 2.04 -5.49
CA GLY A 39 -12.27 1.32 -6.73
C GLY A 39 -10.91 1.70 -7.30
N ALA A 40 -10.61 3.00 -7.33
CA ALA A 40 -9.32 3.48 -7.82
C ALA A 40 -8.19 3.03 -6.90
N VAL A 41 -8.41 3.05 -5.59
CA VAL A 41 -7.41 2.58 -4.62
C VAL A 41 -7.11 1.11 -4.85
N ASN A 42 -8.12 0.29 -5.10
CA ASN A 42 -7.91 -1.13 -5.36
C ASN A 42 -7.09 -1.37 -6.62
N GLN A 43 -7.18 -0.49 -7.61
CA GLN A 43 -6.37 -0.60 -8.83
C GLN A 43 -4.93 -0.18 -8.58
N ILE A 44 -4.72 0.86 -7.78
CA ILE A 44 -3.38 1.36 -7.49
C ILE A 44 -2.70 0.46 -6.45
N PHE A 45 -3.44 0.03 -5.44
CA PHE A 45 -2.94 -0.81 -4.36
C PHE A 45 -3.69 -2.14 -4.34
N PRO A 46 -3.42 -3.04 -5.28
CA PRO A 46 -4.07 -4.34 -5.26
C PRO A 46 -3.74 -5.08 -3.97
N LYS A 47 -4.71 -5.79 -3.45
CA LYS A 47 -4.53 -6.50 -2.19
C LYS A 47 -3.43 -7.53 -2.32
N GLN A 48 -2.49 -7.47 -1.41
CA GLN A 48 -1.33 -8.38 -1.40
C GLN A 48 -1.65 -9.70 -0.71
#